data_02c106ee02cb4fdc012dd53e5dafbcd4
#
_entry.id   02c106ee02cb4fdc012dd53e5dafbcd4
#
_cell.length_a   1.000
_cell.length_b   1.000
_cell.length_c   1.000
_cell.angle_alpha   90.00
_cell.angle_beta   90.00
_cell.angle_gamma   90.00
#
_symmetry.space_group_name_H-M   'P 1'
#
loop_
_entity.id
_entity.type
_entity.pdbx_description
1 polymer ?
#
loop_
_entity_poly.entity_id
_entity_poly.type
_entity_poly.pdbx_seq_one_letter_code
_entity_poly.pdbx_strand_id
1 'polypeptide(L)'
;ITSLFASNTAPKSTITIICVPTVPLIQQWEEEIKKFDKLSSIIIAGTEKSNWKELLGPKLAPYRLNSDLTKIQNRTYVLCTNKTASNTDFVNFWNDIPSKYIQLIADEVHHLGAPDLQNIFNINSSRRLALSATPERQWDSYGNQKILEYFGKTVFEYDIKQAIRDGFLTHYTYHPLFAEMNIDEFQEYYNLTQEMKQEIAKHKQKEKKLGKELPLSYFVKRLLEQRALIKKKTSDKVKIFEDWCNSINQKQILVFCEDTEQMEDLISILNKTGKRYVNYKSDMKNSQKNQSLEMFKKGETELLLAIRCLDEGLDVPDCSACVIVSSSTSIREFVQRRGRVLRTTNRDKIANIYDIVVIPPKEIIPEQEDAADAMIKSEMDRVKIMVDCADNQTDVKQEIGEKLQYYEL
;
A
#
# COMPACT_ATOMS: atom_id res chain seq x y z
N ILE A 1 -14.26 7.80 5.52
CA ILE A 1 -15.44 8.69 5.67
C ILE A 1 -16.51 8.30 4.67
N THR A 2 -16.24 8.21 3.37
CA THR A 2 -17.24 7.88 2.33
C THR A 2 -17.90 6.51 2.57
N SER A 3 -17.14 5.51 2.99
CA SER A 3 -17.67 4.17 3.30
C SER A 3 -18.58 4.15 4.53
N LEU A 4 -18.25 4.91 5.56
CA LEU A 4 -19.09 5.08 6.74
C LEU A 4 -20.36 5.87 6.41
N PHE A 5 -20.27 6.87 5.55
CA PHE A 5 -21.43 7.58 5.05
C PHE A 5 -22.36 6.67 4.24
N ALA A 6 -21.82 5.87 3.34
CA ALA A 6 -22.57 4.86 2.60
C ALA A 6 -23.26 3.83 3.54
N SER A 7 -22.55 3.42 4.59
CA SER A 7 -23.11 2.57 5.66
C SER A 7 -24.25 3.26 6.41
N ASN A 8 -24.14 4.55 6.70
CA ASN A 8 -25.19 5.32 7.38
C ASN A 8 -26.47 5.49 6.55
N THR A 9 -26.39 5.43 5.22
CA THR A 9 -27.57 5.48 4.34
C THR A 9 -28.29 4.15 4.23
N ALA A 10 -27.66 3.04 4.64
CA ALA A 10 -28.30 1.74 4.69
C ALA A 10 -29.37 1.67 5.81
N PRO A 11 -30.45 0.90 5.63
CA PRO A 11 -31.43 0.67 6.71
C PRO A 11 -30.75 0.17 7.99
N LYS A 12 -31.29 0.52 9.16
CA LYS A 12 -30.76 0.03 10.46
C LYS A 12 -30.74 -1.49 10.57
N SER A 13 -31.61 -2.16 9.85
CA SER A 13 -31.64 -3.62 9.69
C SER A 13 -30.56 -4.19 8.78
N THR A 14 -29.66 -3.37 8.26
CA THR A 14 -28.55 -3.88 7.44
C THR A 14 -27.36 -4.22 8.34
N ILE A 15 -26.83 -5.43 8.18
CA ILE A 15 -25.60 -5.87 8.83
C ILE A 15 -24.44 -5.50 7.89
N THR A 16 -23.49 -4.76 8.41
CA THR A 16 -22.34 -4.30 7.64
C THR A 16 -21.10 -5.11 8.03
N ILE A 17 -20.59 -5.91 7.12
CA ILE A 17 -19.32 -6.63 7.24
C ILE A 17 -18.23 -5.73 6.67
N ILE A 18 -17.19 -5.46 7.45
CA ILE A 18 -16.04 -4.68 7.02
C ILE A 18 -14.80 -5.57 7.13
N CYS A 19 -14.19 -5.85 5.98
CA CYS A 19 -12.95 -6.62 5.92
C CYS A 19 -11.77 -5.73 5.57
N VAL A 20 -10.69 -5.93 6.31
CA VAL A 20 -9.46 -5.12 6.23
C VAL A 20 -8.23 -6.04 6.17
N PRO A 21 -7.09 -5.59 5.65
CA PRO A 21 -5.87 -6.41 5.59
C PRO A 21 -5.36 -6.85 6.95
N THR A 22 -5.42 -5.99 7.97
CA THR A 22 -4.67 -6.18 9.21
C THR A 22 -5.45 -5.82 10.47
N VAL A 23 -4.98 -6.35 11.60
CA VAL A 23 -5.63 -6.12 12.91
C VAL A 23 -5.58 -4.65 13.36
N PRO A 24 -4.50 -3.88 13.18
CA PRO A 24 -4.50 -2.45 13.49
C PRO A 24 -5.58 -1.65 12.76
N LEU A 25 -5.86 -2.00 11.50
CA LEU A 25 -6.95 -1.36 10.75
C LEU A 25 -8.33 -1.69 11.33
N ILE A 26 -8.53 -2.86 11.94
CA ILE A 26 -9.78 -3.17 12.66
C ILE A 26 -10.01 -2.15 13.78
N GLN A 27 -8.97 -1.85 14.56
CA GLN A 27 -9.06 -0.89 15.67
C GLN A 27 -9.39 0.51 15.16
N GLN A 28 -8.74 0.93 14.09
CA GLN A 28 -9.00 2.22 13.46
C GLN A 28 -10.45 2.33 12.93
N TRP A 29 -10.94 1.28 12.26
CA TRP A 29 -12.32 1.25 11.79
C TRP A 29 -13.31 1.28 12.97
N GLU A 30 -13.02 0.58 14.06
CA GLU A 30 -13.83 0.59 15.28
C GLU A 30 -13.94 2.00 15.87
N GLU A 31 -12.81 2.70 16.01
CA GLU A 31 -12.76 4.08 16.50
C GLU A 31 -13.55 5.03 15.60
N GLU A 32 -13.37 4.94 14.29
CA GLU A 32 -14.10 5.78 13.34
C GLU A 32 -15.61 5.50 13.36
N ILE A 33 -16.05 4.23 13.42
CA ILE A 33 -17.48 3.89 13.54
C ILE A 33 -18.06 4.52 14.79
N LYS A 34 -17.38 4.44 15.93
CA LYS A 34 -17.84 5.01 17.20
C LYS A 34 -18.01 6.53 17.15
N LYS A 35 -17.25 7.24 16.31
CA LYS A 35 -17.41 8.69 16.10
C LYS A 35 -18.71 9.01 15.36
N PHE A 36 -19.09 8.19 14.37
CA PHE A 36 -20.25 8.42 13.50
C PHE A 36 -21.54 7.76 14.00
N ASP A 37 -21.43 6.57 14.61
CA ASP A 37 -22.58 5.76 15.06
C ASP A 37 -22.32 5.20 16.47
N LYS A 38 -22.50 6.08 17.47
CA LYS A 38 -22.23 5.77 18.89
C LYS A 38 -23.11 4.66 19.45
N LEU A 39 -24.28 4.42 18.88
CA LEU A 39 -25.24 3.42 19.34
C LEU A 39 -25.12 2.09 18.61
N SER A 40 -24.21 1.98 17.66
CA SER A 40 -24.01 0.75 16.89
C SER A 40 -23.43 -0.39 17.74
N SER A 41 -23.74 -1.61 17.31
CA SER A 41 -23.11 -2.81 17.84
C SER A 41 -21.94 -3.21 16.96
N ILE A 42 -20.74 -3.22 17.52
CA ILE A 42 -19.53 -3.62 16.80
C ILE A 42 -19.07 -4.98 17.32
N ILE A 43 -18.90 -5.94 16.43
CA ILE A 43 -18.41 -7.29 16.71
C ILE A 43 -17.14 -7.51 15.90
N ILE A 44 -16.06 -7.87 16.57
CA ILE A 44 -14.79 -8.22 15.90
C ILE A 44 -14.76 -9.74 15.75
N ALA A 45 -14.68 -10.22 14.50
CA ALA A 45 -14.54 -11.62 14.19
C ALA A 45 -13.07 -11.95 13.86
N GLY A 46 -12.52 -12.98 14.52
CA GLY A 46 -11.14 -13.44 14.29
C GLY A 46 -10.77 -14.58 15.21
N THR A 47 -9.58 -15.15 14.98
CA THR A 47 -9.07 -16.29 15.75
C THR A 47 -8.79 -15.97 17.22
N GLU A 48 -8.42 -14.73 17.53
CA GLU A 48 -8.17 -14.29 18.91
C GLU A 48 -9.48 -14.03 19.70
N LYS A 49 -10.60 -13.83 18.99
CA LYS A 49 -11.94 -13.66 19.57
C LYS A 49 -12.86 -14.77 19.06
N SER A 50 -12.70 -15.96 19.62
CA SER A 50 -13.42 -17.18 19.19
C SER A 50 -14.93 -17.12 19.41
N ASN A 51 -15.43 -16.23 20.28
CA ASN A 51 -16.86 -16.13 20.66
C ASN A 51 -17.69 -15.22 19.76
N TRP A 52 -17.16 -14.73 18.63
CA TRP A 52 -17.90 -13.82 17.75
C TRP A 52 -19.20 -14.42 17.21
N LYS A 53 -19.26 -15.75 17.00
CA LYS A 53 -20.47 -16.46 16.56
C LYS A 53 -21.57 -16.40 17.63
N GLU A 54 -21.20 -16.53 18.90
CA GLU A 54 -22.11 -16.45 20.04
C GLU A 54 -22.65 -15.03 20.21
N LEU A 55 -21.82 -14.01 20.02
CA LEU A 55 -22.21 -12.60 20.09
C LEU A 55 -23.11 -12.19 18.92
N LEU A 56 -22.86 -12.74 17.72
CA LEU A 56 -23.59 -12.40 16.52
C LEU A 56 -24.87 -13.20 16.36
N GLY A 57 -24.92 -14.44 16.83
CA GLY A 57 -26.06 -15.34 16.71
C GLY A 57 -27.40 -14.72 17.15
N PRO A 58 -27.53 -14.15 18.34
CA PRO A 58 -28.75 -13.48 18.80
C PRO A 58 -29.20 -12.31 17.94
N LYS A 59 -28.23 -11.58 17.36
CA LYS A 59 -28.52 -10.45 16.46
C LYS A 59 -29.00 -10.91 15.09
N LEU A 60 -28.60 -12.10 14.64
CA LEU A 60 -29.03 -12.70 13.37
C LEU A 60 -30.37 -13.48 13.51
N ALA A 61 -30.80 -13.85 14.71
CA ALA A 61 -32.03 -14.59 14.93
C ALA A 61 -33.26 -13.94 14.26
N PRO A 62 -33.48 -12.61 14.32
CA PRO A 62 -34.61 -11.97 13.67
C PRO A 62 -34.63 -12.17 12.13
N TYR A 63 -33.46 -12.21 11.49
CA TYR A 63 -33.37 -12.40 10.04
C TYR A 63 -33.63 -13.85 9.61
N ARG A 64 -33.22 -14.82 10.44
CA ARG A 64 -33.45 -16.25 10.23
C ARG A 64 -34.91 -16.64 10.47
N LEU A 65 -35.57 -15.97 11.43
CA LEU A 65 -36.94 -16.27 11.83
C LEU A 65 -37.97 -15.40 11.09
N ASN A 66 -37.59 -14.62 10.08
CA ASN A 66 -38.48 -13.68 9.38
C ASN A 66 -39.27 -12.75 10.32
N SER A 67 -38.64 -12.35 11.44
CA SER A 67 -39.24 -11.46 12.41
C SER A 67 -39.41 -10.03 11.88
N ASP A 68 -40.19 -9.20 12.60
CA ASP A 68 -40.34 -7.78 12.29
C ASP A 68 -38.99 -7.03 12.50
N LEU A 69 -38.28 -6.75 11.43
CA LEU A 69 -36.99 -6.06 11.46
C LEU A 69 -37.10 -4.55 11.65
N THR A 70 -38.33 -3.97 11.65
CA THR A 70 -38.53 -2.54 11.91
C THR A 70 -38.18 -2.18 13.37
N LYS A 71 -38.19 -3.16 14.25
CA LYS A 71 -37.80 -3.02 15.67
C LYS A 71 -36.29 -2.91 15.90
N ILE A 72 -35.46 -3.14 14.87
CA ILE A 72 -34.01 -2.99 15.00
C ILE A 72 -33.66 -1.51 15.08
N GLN A 73 -33.21 -1.07 16.25
CA GLN A 73 -32.87 0.33 16.51
C GLN A 73 -31.41 0.67 16.21
N ASN A 74 -30.50 -0.30 16.39
CA ASN A 74 -29.06 -0.10 16.28
C ASN A 74 -28.48 -0.92 15.14
N ARG A 75 -27.58 -0.30 14.37
CA ARG A 75 -26.80 -1.00 13.32
C ARG A 75 -25.84 -2.02 13.92
N THR A 76 -25.59 -3.08 13.17
CA THR A 76 -24.58 -4.08 13.51
C THR A 76 -23.44 -4.05 12.50
N TYR A 77 -22.24 -3.85 13.00
CA TYR A 77 -21.00 -3.91 12.22
C TYR A 77 -20.21 -5.14 12.65
N VAL A 78 -19.68 -5.85 11.67
CA VAL A 78 -18.80 -7.00 11.87
C VAL A 78 -17.45 -6.67 11.25
N LEU A 79 -16.43 -6.49 12.08
CA LEU A 79 -15.08 -6.17 11.64
C LEU A 79 -14.24 -7.45 11.62
N CYS A 80 -13.51 -7.68 10.55
CA CYS A 80 -12.64 -8.85 10.43
C CYS A 80 -11.46 -8.58 9.48
N THR A 81 -10.44 -9.42 9.57
CA THR A 81 -9.36 -9.41 8.57
C THR A 81 -9.82 -10.08 7.27
N ASN A 82 -9.15 -9.74 6.14
CA ASN A 82 -9.37 -10.39 4.85
C ASN A 82 -9.24 -11.92 4.97
N LYS A 83 -8.26 -12.39 5.74
CA LYS A 83 -8.06 -13.83 6.00
C LYS A 83 -9.23 -14.46 6.73
N THR A 84 -9.78 -13.78 7.74
CA THR A 84 -10.99 -14.25 8.45
C THR A 84 -12.21 -14.24 7.52
N ALA A 85 -12.40 -13.16 6.75
CA ALA A 85 -13.51 -13.01 5.82
C ALA A 85 -13.51 -14.07 4.70
N SER A 86 -12.35 -14.59 4.34
CA SER A 86 -12.17 -15.63 3.31
C SER A 86 -12.20 -17.05 3.87
N ASN A 87 -12.30 -17.21 5.20
CA ASN A 87 -12.42 -18.52 5.80
C ASN A 87 -13.79 -19.15 5.48
N THR A 88 -13.79 -20.45 5.14
CA THR A 88 -15.02 -21.18 4.76
C THR A 88 -16.10 -21.12 5.84
N ASP A 89 -15.73 -21.26 7.11
CA ASP A 89 -16.69 -21.18 8.22
C ASP A 89 -17.30 -19.79 8.37
N PHE A 90 -16.51 -18.73 8.10
CA PHE A 90 -17.03 -17.38 8.11
C PHE A 90 -17.97 -17.12 6.94
N VAL A 91 -17.60 -17.54 5.74
CA VAL A 91 -18.43 -17.40 4.54
C VAL A 91 -19.77 -18.15 4.72
N ASN A 92 -19.72 -19.42 5.15
CA ASN A 92 -20.90 -20.25 5.34
C ASN A 92 -21.83 -19.71 6.43
N PHE A 93 -21.32 -19.00 7.41
CA PHE A 93 -22.11 -18.42 8.49
C PHE A 93 -23.19 -17.43 8.00
N TRP A 94 -23.01 -16.86 6.82
CA TRP A 94 -23.91 -15.86 6.22
C TRP A 94 -24.93 -16.46 5.26
N ASN A 95 -24.86 -17.75 4.94
CA ASN A 95 -25.71 -18.38 3.92
C ASN A 95 -27.21 -18.30 4.25
N ASP A 96 -27.55 -18.30 5.53
CA ASP A 96 -28.95 -18.26 5.99
C ASP A 96 -29.52 -16.84 6.07
N ILE A 97 -28.72 -15.82 5.79
CA ILE A 97 -29.14 -14.42 5.88
C ILE A 97 -29.45 -13.90 4.47
N PRO A 98 -30.67 -13.39 4.21
CA PRO A 98 -31.00 -12.86 2.90
C PRO A 98 -30.07 -11.70 2.51
N SER A 99 -29.54 -11.76 1.29
CA SER A 99 -28.53 -10.83 0.77
C SER A 99 -28.89 -9.35 0.89
N LYS A 100 -30.18 -9.03 0.83
CA LYS A 100 -30.70 -7.65 0.97
C LYS A 100 -30.38 -7.00 2.32
N TYR A 101 -30.06 -7.80 3.34
CA TYR A 101 -29.68 -7.33 4.68
C TYR A 101 -28.19 -7.33 4.92
N ILE A 102 -27.39 -7.76 3.96
CA ILE A 102 -25.94 -7.79 4.07
C ILE A 102 -25.31 -6.67 3.21
N GLN A 103 -24.46 -5.90 3.83
CA GLN A 103 -23.54 -4.97 3.17
C GLN A 103 -22.11 -5.46 3.42
N LEU A 104 -21.31 -5.57 2.37
CA LEU A 104 -19.89 -5.88 2.46
C LEU A 104 -19.07 -4.67 2.07
N ILE A 105 -18.17 -4.25 2.95
CA ILE A 105 -17.19 -3.21 2.70
C ILE A 105 -15.81 -3.87 2.75
N ALA A 106 -15.03 -3.74 1.70
CA ALA A 106 -13.65 -4.23 1.62
C ALA A 106 -12.69 -3.04 1.56
N ASP A 107 -11.86 -2.91 2.57
CA ASP A 107 -10.77 -1.93 2.55
C ASP A 107 -9.52 -2.57 1.95
N GLU A 108 -8.74 -1.79 1.19
CA GLU A 108 -7.61 -2.26 0.38
C GLU A 108 -7.98 -3.50 -0.45
N VAL A 109 -9.06 -3.38 -1.21
CA VAL A 109 -9.70 -4.50 -1.94
C VAL A 109 -8.75 -5.26 -2.86
N HIS A 110 -7.68 -4.62 -3.33
CA HIS A 110 -6.69 -5.26 -4.19
C HIS A 110 -6.07 -6.52 -3.54
N HIS A 111 -6.02 -6.62 -2.19
CA HIS A 111 -5.56 -7.84 -1.52
C HIS A 111 -6.46 -9.05 -1.80
N LEU A 112 -7.77 -8.83 -1.97
CA LEU A 112 -8.75 -9.89 -2.18
C LEU A 112 -8.63 -10.60 -3.55
N GLY A 113 -7.88 -10.04 -4.49
CA GLY A 113 -7.53 -10.73 -5.75
C GLY A 113 -6.61 -11.94 -5.56
N ALA A 114 -5.93 -12.08 -4.40
CA ALA A 114 -5.09 -13.23 -4.13
C ALA A 114 -5.92 -14.52 -4.05
N PRO A 115 -5.47 -15.65 -4.65
CA PRO A 115 -6.27 -16.88 -4.76
C PRO A 115 -6.77 -17.43 -3.42
N ASP A 116 -5.98 -17.29 -2.36
CA ASP A 116 -6.29 -17.70 -0.99
C ASP A 116 -7.33 -16.83 -0.29
N LEU A 117 -7.59 -15.63 -0.82
CA LEU A 117 -8.55 -14.69 -0.25
C LEU A 117 -9.85 -14.57 -1.07
N GLN A 118 -9.94 -15.20 -2.24
CA GLN A 118 -11.11 -15.06 -3.13
C GLN A 118 -12.39 -15.72 -2.60
N ASN A 119 -12.30 -16.58 -1.58
CA ASN A 119 -13.50 -17.23 -1.01
C ASN A 119 -14.51 -16.23 -0.42
N ILE A 120 -14.08 -15.01 -0.05
CA ILE A 120 -14.95 -13.92 0.38
C ILE A 120 -16.01 -13.55 -0.65
N PHE A 121 -15.72 -13.73 -1.94
CA PHE A 121 -16.66 -13.42 -3.03
C PHE A 121 -17.88 -14.34 -3.06
N ASN A 122 -17.89 -15.42 -2.26
CA ASN A 122 -19.04 -16.28 -2.06
C ASN A 122 -20.03 -15.72 -1.01
N ILE A 123 -19.71 -14.66 -0.29
CA ILE A 123 -20.67 -13.98 0.59
C ILE A 123 -21.72 -13.28 -0.27
N ASN A 124 -22.95 -13.77 -0.21
CA ASN A 124 -24.05 -13.18 -0.98
C ASN A 124 -24.54 -11.89 -0.31
N SER A 125 -24.10 -10.75 -0.82
CA SER A 125 -24.47 -9.42 -0.33
C SER A 125 -25.06 -8.55 -1.44
N SER A 126 -26.13 -7.81 -1.14
CA SER A 126 -26.78 -6.93 -2.13
C SER A 126 -26.13 -5.54 -2.20
N ARG A 127 -25.39 -5.16 -1.17
CA ARG A 127 -24.63 -3.89 -1.11
C ARG A 127 -23.16 -4.20 -0.96
N ARG A 128 -22.35 -3.68 -1.87
CA ARG A 128 -20.92 -3.94 -1.92
C ARG A 128 -20.17 -2.65 -2.13
N LEU A 129 -19.14 -2.41 -1.35
CA LEU A 129 -18.26 -1.26 -1.48
C LEU A 129 -16.81 -1.72 -1.36
N ALA A 130 -16.04 -1.40 -2.35
CA ALA A 130 -14.59 -1.62 -2.37
C ALA A 130 -13.87 -0.29 -2.24
N LEU A 131 -12.88 -0.24 -1.38
CA LEU A 131 -12.01 0.90 -1.17
C LEU A 131 -10.59 0.47 -1.53
N SER A 132 -9.92 1.24 -2.33
CA SER A 132 -8.49 1.05 -2.62
C SER A 132 -7.92 2.30 -3.22
N ALA A 133 -6.68 2.57 -2.93
CA ALA A 133 -5.90 3.55 -3.66
C ALA A 133 -5.40 3.03 -4.98
N THR A 134 -5.20 1.74 -5.05
CA THR A 134 -4.72 1.01 -6.22
C THR A 134 -5.66 -0.16 -6.44
N PRO A 135 -6.79 0.05 -7.14
CA PRO A 135 -7.77 -1.02 -7.33
C PRO A 135 -7.19 -2.18 -8.15
N GLU A 136 -6.19 -1.92 -8.99
CA GLU A 136 -5.57 -2.92 -9.85
C GLU A 136 -4.30 -3.48 -9.22
N ARG A 137 -4.19 -4.81 -9.24
CA ARG A 137 -2.99 -5.57 -8.90
C ARG A 137 -2.10 -5.63 -10.14
N GLN A 138 -0.84 -5.28 -9.97
CA GLN A 138 0.14 -5.43 -11.07
C GLN A 138 0.31 -6.92 -11.40
N TRP A 139 0.33 -7.23 -12.69
CA TRP A 139 0.58 -8.60 -13.21
C TRP A 139 -0.43 -9.68 -12.74
N ASP A 140 -1.63 -9.29 -12.30
CA ASP A 140 -2.67 -10.20 -11.85
C ASP A 140 -4.04 -9.84 -12.46
N SER A 141 -4.16 -10.00 -13.77
CA SER A 141 -5.41 -9.75 -14.51
C SER A 141 -6.56 -10.61 -13.99
N TYR A 142 -6.27 -11.88 -13.65
CA TYR A 142 -7.27 -12.79 -13.10
C TYR A 142 -7.84 -12.30 -11.75
N GLY A 143 -6.97 -11.91 -10.82
CA GLY A 143 -7.41 -11.35 -9.54
C GLY A 143 -8.18 -10.05 -9.71
N ASN A 144 -7.75 -9.18 -10.64
CA ASN A 144 -8.43 -7.93 -10.97
C ASN A 144 -9.84 -8.18 -11.52
N GLN A 145 -9.97 -9.16 -12.42
CA GLN A 145 -11.26 -9.54 -12.97
C GLN A 145 -12.21 -10.05 -11.88
N LYS A 146 -11.75 -10.87 -10.93
CA LYS A 146 -12.56 -11.37 -9.80
C LYS A 146 -13.07 -10.23 -8.91
N ILE A 147 -12.24 -9.24 -8.62
CA ILE A 147 -12.65 -8.05 -7.88
C ILE A 147 -13.72 -7.28 -8.66
N LEU A 148 -13.50 -7.05 -9.95
CA LEU A 148 -14.43 -6.34 -10.83
C LEU A 148 -15.79 -7.06 -10.96
N GLU A 149 -15.78 -8.38 -11.12
CA GLU A 149 -17.00 -9.20 -11.19
C GLU A 149 -17.83 -9.09 -9.92
N TYR A 150 -17.20 -9.02 -8.76
CA TYR A 150 -17.91 -8.99 -7.48
C TYR A 150 -18.32 -7.58 -7.07
N PHE A 151 -17.43 -6.59 -7.13
CA PHE A 151 -17.71 -5.22 -6.65
C PHE A 151 -18.23 -4.27 -7.74
N GLY A 152 -18.02 -4.58 -9.02
CA GLY A 152 -18.39 -3.72 -10.14
C GLY A 152 -17.33 -2.68 -10.47
N LYS A 153 -17.73 -1.69 -11.27
CA LYS A 153 -16.85 -0.63 -11.76
C LYS A 153 -16.56 0.40 -10.67
N THR A 154 -15.42 1.11 -10.83
CA THR A 154 -15.10 2.30 -10.03
C THR A 154 -16.19 3.35 -10.22
N VAL A 155 -16.81 3.77 -9.14
CA VAL A 155 -17.91 4.76 -9.13
C VAL A 155 -17.47 6.14 -8.65
N PHE A 156 -16.34 6.21 -7.98
CA PHE A 156 -15.78 7.46 -7.49
C PHE A 156 -14.25 7.34 -7.41
N GLU A 157 -13.57 8.36 -7.88
CA GLU A 157 -12.12 8.50 -7.78
C GLU A 157 -11.80 9.87 -7.17
N TYR A 158 -10.89 9.88 -6.19
CA TYR A 158 -10.41 11.08 -5.53
C TYR A 158 -8.89 11.09 -5.64
N ASP A 159 -8.40 11.81 -6.63
CA ASP A 159 -6.98 11.81 -6.95
C ASP A 159 -6.15 12.68 -5.99
N ILE A 160 -4.83 12.54 -6.07
CA ILE A 160 -3.88 13.24 -5.19
C ILE A 160 -3.93 14.75 -5.42
N LYS A 161 -4.05 15.20 -6.68
CA LYS A 161 -4.12 16.62 -7.01
C LYS A 161 -5.34 17.26 -6.37
N GLN A 162 -6.47 16.55 -6.44
CA GLN A 162 -7.70 17.01 -5.80
C GLN A 162 -7.55 17.04 -4.28
N ALA A 163 -6.93 16.02 -3.68
CA ALA A 163 -6.71 15.97 -2.24
C ALA A 163 -5.76 17.07 -1.73
N ILE A 164 -4.74 17.43 -2.50
CA ILE A 164 -3.85 18.58 -2.20
C ILE A 164 -4.63 19.89 -2.32
N ARG A 165 -5.33 20.08 -3.44
CA ARG A 165 -6.14 21.30 -3.69
C ARG A 165 -7.19 21.54 -2.62
N ASP A 166 -7.85 20.46 -2.16
CA ASP A 166 -8.90 20.54 -1.14
C ASP A 166 -8.30 20.65 0.29
N GLY A 167 -6.96 20.65 0.44
CA GLY A 167 -6.26 20.79 1.71
C GLY A 167 -6.27 19.54 2.60
N PHE A 168 -6.61 18.37 2.05
CA PHE A 168 -6.53 17.08 2.77
C PHE A 168 -5.13 16.48 2.73
N LEU A 169 -4.32 16.84 1.72
CA LEU A 169 -2.92 16.47 1.63
C LEU A 169 -2.05 17.73 1.59
N THR A 170 -0.86 17.62 2.17
CA THR A 170 0.12 18.70 2.23
C THR A 170 0.80 18.90 0.87
N HIS A 171 1.06 20.15 0.50
CA HIS A 171 1.93 20.52 -0.60
C HIS A 171 3.34 19.97 -0.42
N TYR A 172 4.02 19.66 -1.52
CA TYR A 172 5.38 19.08 -1.47
C TYR A 172 6.24 19.46 -2.66
N THR A 173 7.55 19.45 -2.42
CA THR A 173 8.56 19.40 -3.47
C THR A 173 9.08 17.97 -3.62
N TYR A 174 9.40 17.58 -4.83
CA TYR A 174 9.95 16.27 -5.17
C TYR A 174 11.38 16.43 -5.69
N HIS A 175 12.27 15.58 -5.19
CA HIS A 175 13.70 15.63 -5.49
C HIS A 175 14.18 14.21 -5.88
N PRO A 176 14.25 13.88 -7.18
CA PRO A 176 14.79 12.61 -7.62
C PRO A 176 16.31 12.57 -7.41
N LEU A 177 16.80 11.52 -6.77
CA LEU A 177 18.22 11.24 -6.57
C LEU A 177 18.57 10.02 -7.42
N PHE A 178 19.44 10.16 -8.43
CA PHE A 178 19.69 9.08 -9.37
C PHE A 178 20.83 8.19 -8.92
N ALA A 179 20.52 6.90 -8.69
CA ALA A 179 21.48 5.84 -8.40
C ALA A 179 21.68 4.98 -9.66
N GLU A 180 22.93 4.84 -10.10
CA GLU A 180 23.30 4.06 -11.28
C GLU A 180 23.63 2.63 -10.87
N MET A 181 23.02 1.62 -11.54
CA MET A 181 23.44 0.23 -11.35
C MET A 181 24.86 0.04 -11.81
N ASN A 182 25.64 -0.77 -11.11
CA ASN A 182 26.90 -1.23 -11.68
C ASN A 182 26.64 -2.30 -12.76
N ILE A 183 27.68 -2.63 -13.54
CA ILE A 183 27.58 -3.55 -14.70
C ILE A 183 27.14 -4.94 -14.25
N ASP A 184 27.62 -5.45 -13.11
CA ASP A 184 27.30 -6.79 -12.62
C ASP A 184 25.85 -6.86 -12.15
N GLU A 185 25.36 -5.86 -11.40
CA GLU A 185 23.96 -5.73 -10.98
C GLU A 185 23.02 -5.66 -12.20
N PHE A 186 23.41 -4.90 -13.23
CA PHE A 186 22.60 -4.77 -14.43
C PHE A 186 22.60 -6.06 -15.26
N GLN A 187 23.74 -6.77 -15.33
CA GLN A 187 23.81 -8.07 -16.00
C GLN A 187 22.88 -9.11 -15.33
N GLU A 188 22.85 -9.14 -13.99
CA GLU A 188 21.93 -10.01 -13.27
C GLU A 188 20.47 -9.62 -13.51
N TYR A 189 20.14 -8.33 -13.45
CA TYR A 189 18.82 -7.80 -13.79
C TYR A 189 18.39 -8.18 -15.22
N TYR A 190 19.30 -8.07 -16.19
CA TYR A 190 19.07 -8.45 -17.58
C TYR A 190 18.76 -9.95 -17.71
N ASN A 191 19.56 -10.81 -17.09
CA ASN A 191 19.38 -12.26 -17.13
C ASN A 191 18.00 -12.66 -16.58
N LEU A 192 17.61 -12.13 -15.42
CA LEU A 192 16.27 -12.35 -14.84
C LEU A 192 15.16 -11.81 -15.75
N THR A 193 15.40 -10.70 -16.43
CA THR A 193 14.43 -10.12 -17.38
C THR A 193 14.21 -11.04 -18.59
N GLN A 194 15.27 -11.65 -19.13
CA GLN A 194 15.15 -12.60 -20.24
C GLN A 194 14.43 -13.88 -19.83
N GLU A 195 14.79 -14.44 -18.66
CA GLU A 195 14.12 -15.62 -18.11
C GLU A 195 12.62 -15.36 -17.89
N MET A 196 12.29 -14.21 -17.31
CA MET A 196 10.91 -13.77 -17.09
C MET A 196 10.14 -13.64 -18.41
N LYS A 197 10.73 -13.01 -19.46
CA LYS A 197 10.11 -12.87 -20.78
C LYS A 197 9.75 -14.25 -21.36
N GLN A 198 10.64 -15.23 -21.24
CA GLN A 198 10.41 -16.61 -21.73
C GLN A 198 9.27 -17.29 -20.97
N GLU A 199 9.26 -17.19 -19.65
CA GLU A 199 8.22 -17.84 -18.82
C GLU A 199 6.83 -17.18 -19.02
N ILE A 200 6.77 -15.87 -19.17
CA ILE A 200 5.53 -15.16 -19.52
C ILE A 200 5.01 -15.59 -20.89
N ALA A 201 5.91 -15.78 -21.87
CA ALA A 201 5.50 -16.26 -23.20
C ALA A 201 4.91 -17.67 -23.13
N LYS A 202 5.51 -18.58 -22.36
CA LYS A 202 4.96 -19.93 -22.11
C LYS A 202 3.60 -19.86 -21.41
N HIS A 203 3.45 -18.99 -20.43
CA HIS A 203 2.20 -18.77 -19.70
C HIS A 203 1.08 -18.30 -20.65
N LYS A 204 1.32 -17.30 -21.48
CA LYS A 204 0.37 -16.79 -22.48
C LYS A 204 -0.03 -17.86 -23.51
N GLN A 205 0.92 -18.70 -23.94
CA GLN A 205 0.59 -19.83 -24.82
C GLN A 205 -0.36 -20.83 -24.16
N LYS A 206 -0.17 -21.09 -22.85
CA LYS A 206 -1.05 -21.96 -22.07
C LYS A 206 -2.47 -21.37 -21.94
N GLU A 207 -2.58 -20.07 -21.64
CA GLU A 207 -3.85 -19.36 -21.61
C GLU A 207 -4.60 -19.45 -22.95
N LYS A 208 -3.88 -19.20 -24.06
CA LYS A 208 -4.43 -19.30 -25.41
C LYS A 208 -4.96 -20.71 -25.73
N LYS A 209 -4.23 -21.76 -25.31
CA LYS A 209 -4.64 -23.14 -25.50
C LYS A 209 -5.89 -23.49 -24.68
N LEU A 210 -6.03 -22.94 -23.49
CA LEU A 210 -7.15 -23.23 -22.58
C LEU A 210 -8.34 -22.30 -22.78
N GLY A 211 -8.20 -21.23 -23.56
CA GLY A 211 -9.25 -20.24 -23.81
C GLY A 211 -9.67 -19.44 -22.57
N LYS A 212 -8.80 -19.37 -21.55
CA LYS A 212 -9.08 -18.65 -20.30
C LYS A 212 -7.81 -18.06 -19.69
N GLU A 213 -7.96 -16.96 -18.98
CA GLU A 213 -6.90 -16.37 -18.16
C GLU A 213 -6.54 -17.29 -16.98
N LEU A 214 -5.28 -17.33 -16.64
CA LEU A 214 -4.73 -18.12 -15.54
C LEU A 214 -3.94 -17.21 -14.58
N PRO A 215 -3.96 -17.49 -13.28
CA PRO A 215 -3.07 -16.79 -12.35
C PRO A 215 -1.61 -17.10 -12.72
N LEU A 216 -0.74 -16.05 -12.59
CA LEU A 216 0.70 -16.22 -12.81
C LEU A 216 1.25 -17.35 -11.96
N SER A 217 2.12 -18.16 -12.55
CA SER A 217 2.80 -19.24 -11.82
C SER A 217 3.65 -18.68 -10.68
N TYR A 218 3.84 -19.50 -9.65
CA TYR A 218 4.74 -19.15 -8.54
C TYR A 218 6.14 -18.77 -9.02
N PHE A 219 6.63 -19.47 -10.03
CA PHE A 219 7.95 -19.25 -10.60
C PHE A 219 8.06 -17.85 -11.25
N VAL A 220 7.10 -17.45 -12.06
CA VAL A 220 7.07 -16.08 -12.65
C VAL A 220 7.01 -15.01 -11.55
N LYS A 221 6.18 -15.21 -10.52
CA LYS A 221 6.12 -14.27 -9.39
C LYS A 221 7.47 -14.13 -8.71
N ARG A 222 8.17 -15.23 -8.47
CA ARG A 222 9.50 -15.23 -7.87
C ARG A 222 10.52 -14.47 -8.72
N LEU A 223 10.53 -14.66 -10.04
CA LEU A 223 11.41 -13.91 -10.94
C LEU A 223 11.13 -12.40 -10.89
N LEU A 224 9.85 -12.00 -10.85
CA LEU A 224 9.47 -10.59 -10.69
C LEU A 224 10.00 -10.01 -9.37
N GLU A 225 9.88 -10.75 -8.26
CA GLU A 225 10.37 -10.33 -6.95
C GLU A 225 11.90 -10.22 -6.91
N GLN A 226 12.63 -11.21 -7.45
CA GLN A 226 14.10 -11.19 -7.52
C GLN A 226 14.59 -10.01 -8.36
N ARG A 227 14.00 -9.78 -9.53
CA ARG A 227 14.35 -8.65 -10.39
C ARG A 227 14.09 -7.31 -9.70
N ALA A 228 12.96 -7.17 -9.00
CA ALA A 228 12.65 -5.97 -8.24
C ALA A 228 13.65 -5.76 -7.09
N LEU A 229 14.12 -6.84 -6.46
CA LEU A 229 15.07 -6.78 -5.35
C LEU A 229 16.43 -6.23 -5.79
N ILE A 230 16.93 -6.57 -6.99
CA ILE A 230 18.17 -6.00 -7.51
C ILE A 230 18.08 -4.48 -7.57
N LYS A 231 17.01 -3.93 -8.16
CA LYS A 231 16.79 -2.47 -8.18
C LYS A 231 16.72 -1.86 -6.77
N LYS A 232 16.07 -2.54 -5.85
CA LYS A 232 15.92 -2.05 -4.48
C LYS A 232 17.24 -2.02 -3.71
N LYS A 233 18.14 -2.95 -4.01
CA LYS A 233 19.44 -3.12 -3.36
C LYS A 233 20.63 -2.63 -4.17
N THR A 234 20.41 -1.87 -5.24
CA THR A 234 21.50 -1.25 -6.02
C THR A 234 22.50 -0.55 -5.10
N SER A 235 23.76 -0.91 -5.23
CA SER A 235 24.84 -0.52 -4.30
C SER A 235 25.07 0.99 -4.24
N ASP A 236 24.91 1.69 -5.37
CA ASP A 236 25.07 3.14 -5.45
C ASP A 236 24.09 3.92 -4.59
N LYS A 237 22.96 3.32 -4.20
CA LYS A 237 21.97 3.96 -3.29
C LYS A 237 22.57 4.32 -1.94
N VAL A 238 23.50 3.51 -1.44
CA VAL A 238 24.19 3.75 -0.17
C VAL A 238 25.02 5.01 -0.26
N LYS A 239 25.76 5.19 -1.35
CA LYS A 239 26.55 6.40 -1.62
C LYS A 239 25.66 7.63 -1.81
N ILE A 240 24.61 7.52 -2.61
CA ILE A 240 23.64 8.62 -2.81
C ILE A 240 23.01 9.04 -1.49
N PHE A 241 22.69 8.09 -0.60
CA PHE A 241 22.18 8.41 0.73
C PHE A 241 23.23 9.11 1.61
N GLU A 242 24.50 8.71 1.54
CA GLU A 242 25.62 9.37 2.25
C GLU A 242 25.78 10.82 1.78
N ASP A 243 25.83 11.06 0.47
CA ASP A 243 25.93 12.40 -0.12
C ASP A 243 24.73 13.26 0.30
N TRP A 244 23.53 12.69 0.26
CA TRP A 244 22.33 13.37 0.72
C TRP A 244 22.40 13.70 2.23
N CYS A 245 22.83 12.77 3.10
CA CYS A 245 22.97 13.00 4.53
C CYS A 245 23.93 14.16 4.84
N ASN A 246 25.01 14.31 4.06
CA ASN A 246 25.97 15.38 4.22
C ASN A 246 25.46 16.75 3.78
N SER A 247 24.50 16.77 2.85
CA SER A 247 23.93 18.02 2.28
C SER A 247 22.73 18.55 3.07
N ILE A 248 22.05 17.69 3.87
CA ILE A 248 20.76 18.04 4.49
C ILE A 248 20.90 18.50 5.93
N ASN A 249 20.22 19.61 6.26
CA ASN A 249 20.13 20.16 7.63
C ASN A 249 18.70 20.05 8.22
N GLN A 250 17.80 19.34 7.57
CA GLN A 250 16.43 19.15 8.05
C GLN A 250 16.38 18.14 9.21
N LYS A 251 15.34 18.27 10.02
CA LYS A 251 15.04 17.34 11.13
C LYS A 251 13.66 16.73 10.90
N GLN A 252 13.33 15.69 11.66
CA GLN A 252 12.08 14.95 11.53
C GLN A 252 11.91 14.37 10.12
N ILE A 253 12.87 13.56 9.71
CA ILE A 253 12.93 12.93 8.41
C ILE A 253 12.57 11.46 8.53
N LEU A 254 11.65 11.00 7.71
CA LEU A 254 11.29 9.59 7.60
C LEU A 254 12.08 8.94 6.47
N VAL A 255 12.75 7.82 6.74
CA VAL A 255 13.56 7.06 5.77
C VAL A 255 12.94 5.69 5.53
N PHE A 256 12.60 5.39 4.30
CA PHE A 256 12.02 4.10 3.90
C PHE A 256 13.10 3.17 3.36
N CYS A 257 13.26 2.02 4.02
CA CYS A 257 14.20 0.95 3.66
C CYS A 257 13.45 -0.29 3.17
N GLU A 258 14.12 -1.12 2.38
CA GLU A 258 13.57 -2.39 1.90
C GLU A 258 13.57 -3.46 2.99
N ASP A 259 14.71 -3.65 3.64
CA ASP A 259 14.92 -4.71 4.64
C ASP A 259 15.94 -4.29 5.71
N THR A 260 16.24 -5.23 6.61
CA THR A 260 17.16 -5.01 7.72
C THR A 260 18.59 -4.77 7.25
N GLU A 261 19.05 -5.47 6.22
CA GLU A 261 20.40 -5.33 5.67
C GLU A 261 20.61 -3.90 5.13
N GLN A 262 19.70 -3.41 4.26
CA GLN A 262 19.77 -2.05 3.78
C GLN A 262 19.70 -1.02 4.92
N MET A 263 18.83 -1.26 5.93
CA MET A 263 18.75 -0.38 7.09
C MET A 263 20.09 -0.32 7.85
N GLU A 264 20.80 -1.42 8.00
CA GLU A 264 22.12 -1.48 8.67
C GLU A 264 23.19 -0.71 7.90
N ASP A 265 23.18 -0.78 6.56
CA ASP A 265 24.06 0.04 5.71
C ASP A 265 23.81 1.53 5.95
N LEU A 266 22.55 1.96 5.95
CA LEU A 266 22.19 3.34 6.21
C LEU A 266 22.55 3.79 7.64
N ILE A 267 22.38 2.92 8.63
CA ILE A 267 22.79 3.18 10.03
C ILE A 267 24.30 3.43 10.10
N SER A 268 25.09 2.66 9.35
CA SER A 268 26.54 2.87 9.30
C SER A 268 26.90 4.28 8.82
N ILE A 269 26.18 4.80 7.83
CA ILE A 269 26.32 6.18 7.32
C ILE A 269 25.89 7.19 8.39
N LEU A 270 24.74 6.98 9.03
CA LEU A 270 24.23 7.90 10.04
C LEU A 270 25.19 8.02 11.23
N ASN A 271 25.80 6.92 11.64
CA ASN A 271 26.83 6.91 12.69
C ASN A 271 28.07 7.70 12.28
N LYS A 272 28.54 7.59 11.03
CA LYS A 272 29.66 8.36 10.49
C LYS A 272 29.36 9.87 10.41
N THR A 273 28.14 10.21 9.99
CA THR A 273 27.71 11.60 9.83
C THR A 273 27.21 12.25 11.13
N GLY A 274 27.16 11.49 12.24
CA GLY A 274 26.73 11.97 13.55
C GLY A 274 25.25 12.31 13.66
N LYS A 275 24.42 11.81 12.74
CA LYS A 275 22.97 12.02 12.73
C LYS A 275 22.28 11.12 13.76
N ARG A 276 21.35 11.68 14.54
CA ARG A 276 20.59 10.91 15.54
C ARG A 276 19.36 10.28 14.89
N TYR A 277 19.16 8.99 15.13
CA TYR A 277 18.09 8.22 14.51
C TYR A 277 17.43 7.25 15.48
N VAL A 278 16.25 6.76 15.10
CA VAL A 278 15.57 5.60 15.68
C VAL A 278 15.08 4.67 14.58
N ASN A 279 14.92 3.40 14.94
CA ASN A 279 14.46 2.36 14.03
C ASN A 279 12.99 2.01 14.30
N TYR A 280 12.29 1.61 13.25
CA TYR A 280 10.95 1.08 13.31
C TYR A 280 10.82 -0.14 12.40
N LYS A 281 10.69 -1.34 12.99
CA LYS A 281 10.60 -2.62 12.29
C LYS A 281 9.36 -3.38 12.74
N SER A 282 8.85 -4.29 11.89
CA SER A 282 7.66 -5.11 12.19
C SER A 282 7.85 -6.06 13.39
N ASP A 283 9.05 -6.60 13.53
CA ASP A 283 9.45 -7.55 14.59
C ASP A 283 9.73 -6.92 15.97
N MET A 284 9.75 -5.58 16.06
CA MET A 284 9.90 -4.88 17.33
C MET A 284 8.66 -5.04 18.21
N LYS A 285 8.86 -5.13 19.55
CA LYS A 285 7.76 -5.08 20.51
C LYS A 285 7.02 -3.74 20.45
N ASN A 286 5.72 -3.74 20.70
CA ASN A 286 4.89 -2.52 20.65
C ASN A 286 5.43 -1.41 21.56
N SER A 287 5.97 -1.76 22.74
CA SER A 287 6.60 -0.77 23.64
C SER A 287 7.80 -0.06 23.01
N GLN A 288 8.65 -0.80 22.29
CA GLN A 288 9.81 -0.25 21.58
C GLN A 288 9.39 0.62 20.41
N LYS A 289 8.38 0.16 19.63
CA LYS A 289 7.79 0.93 18.54
C LYS A 289 7.28 2.29 19.02
N ASN A 290 6.49 2.27 20.09
CA ASN A 290 5.95 3.49 20.71
C ASN A 290 7.05 4.41 21.22
N GLN A 291 8.09 3.85 21.87
CA GLN A 291 9.23 4.64 22.34
C GLN A 291 9.97 5.32 21.17
N SER A 292 10.26 4.60 20.08
CA SER A 292 10.89 5.18 18.88
C SER A 292 10.08 6.32 18.29
N LEU A 293 8.75 6.14 18.19
CA LEU A 293 7.86 7.19 17.70
C LEU A 293 7.84 8.42 18.62
N GLU A 294 7.81 8.22 19.93
CA GLU A 294 7.81 9.32 20.90
C GLU A 294 9.13 10.11 20.89
N MET A 295 10.28 9.44 20.80
CA MET A 295 11.59 10.10 20.66
C MET A 295 11.64 10.94 19.37
N PHE A 296 11.13 10.41 18.29
CA PHE A 296 11.07 11.12 17.01
C PHE A 296 10.10 12.31 17.07
N LYS A 297 8.89 12.14 17.64
CA LYS A 297 7.91 13.22 17.85
C LYS A 297 8.46 14.38 18.67
N LYS A 298 9.21 14.08 19.72
CA LYS A 298 9.84 15.09 20.59
C LYS A 298 11.06 15.78 19.97
N GLY A 299 11.52 15.34 18.78
CA GLY A 299 12.71 15.86 18.12
C GLY A 299 14.02 15.44 18.81
N GLU A 300 13.99 14.43 19.66
CA GLU A 300 15.19 13.85 20.30
C GLU A 300 16.07 13.16 19.25
N THR A 301 15.48 12.72 18.16
CA THR A 301 16.13 12.15 16.98
C THR A 301 15.76 12.92 15.72
N GLU A 302 16.65 12.90 14.72
CA GLU A 302 16.49 13.63 13.47
C GLU A 302 15.82 12.73 12.40
N LEU A 303 16.11 11.42 12.45
CA LEU A 303 15.61 10.46 11.47
C LEU A 303 14.85 9.31 12.14
N LEU A 304 13.83 8.83 11.42
CA LEU A 304 13.12 7.59 11.71
C LEU A 304 13.30 6.65 10.51
N LEU A 305 14.05 5.54 10.70
CA LEU A 305 14.22 4.53 9.67
C LEU A 305 13.13 3.47 9.80
N ALA A 306 12.43 3.19 8.70
CA ALA A 306 11.33 2.25 8.67
C ALA A 306 11.45 1.23 7.53
N ILE A 307 11.24 -0.04 7.87
CA ILE A 307 11.14 -1.12 6.90
C ILE A 307 9.66 -1.44 6.70
N ARG A 308 9.10 -1.22 5.51
CA ARG A 308 7.74 -1.63 5.08
C ARG A 308 6.60 -1.55 6.13
N CYS A 309 6.90 -1.27 7.41
CA CYS A 309 5.96 -1.42 8.52
C CYS A 309 5.04 -0.22 8.74
N LEU A 310 5.29 0.90 8.05
CA LEU A 310 4.42 2.07 8.13
C LEU A 310 3.18 1.91 7.25
N ASP A 311 3.02 0.71 6.68
CA ASP A 311 1.99 0.36 5.73
C ASP A 311 0.60 0.26 6.36
N GLU A 312 0.53 0.00 7.66
CA GLU A 312 -0.69 -0.50 8.28
C GLU A 312 -1.06 0.25 9.56
N GLY A 313 -1.77 1.36 9.41
CA GLY A 313 -2.53 1.93 10.52
C GLY A 313 -1.75 2.76 11.54
N LEU A 314 -0.48 3.10 11.28
CA LEU A 314 0.32 3.94 12.18
C LEU A 314 0.02 5.42 11.98
N ASP A 315 -0.20 6.09 13.12
CA ASP A 315 -0.19 7.55 13.19
C ASP A 315 1.27 8.03 13.21
N VAL A 316 1.86 8.19 12.00
CA VAL A 316 3.24 8.68 11.88
C VAL A 316 3.25 10.17 12.23
N PRO A 317 4.21 10.61 13.06
CA PRO A 317 4.32 12.04 13.44
C PRO A 317 4.57 12.93 12.22
N ASP A 318 4.28 14.22 12.41
CA ASP A 318 4.58 15.26 11.42
C ASP A 318 6.06 15.21 11.02
N CYS A 319 6.30 14.95 9.72
CA CYS A 319 7.63 14.93 9.14
C CYS A 319 7.84 16.14 8.24
N SER A 320 9.05 16.71 8.24
CA SER A 320 9.41 17.78 7.32
C SER A 320 9.87 17.26 5.96
N ALA A 321 10.37 16.03 5.94
CA ALA A 321 10.85 15.37 4.74
C ALA A 321 10.69 13.85 4.84
N CYS A 322 10.71 13.20 3.68
CA CYS A 322 10.91 11.76 3.62
C CYS A 322 11.93 11.39 2.56
N VAL A 323 12.65 10.30 2.79
CA VAL A 323 13.60 9.71 1.85
C VAL A 323 13.15 8.32 1.49
N ILE A 324 12.95 8.07 0.21
CA ILE A 324 12.61 6.77 -0.34
C ILE A 324 13.90 6.13 -0.86
N VAL A 325 14.55 5.33 -0.04
CA VAL A 325 15.73 4.57 -0.48
C VAL A 325 15.31 3.38 -1.32
N SER A 326 14.22 2.74 -0.91
CA SER A 326 13.60 1.67 -1.68
C SER A 326 12.10 1.87 -1.76
N SER A 327 11.59 2.01 -2.98
CA SER A 327 10.17 2.10 -3.21
C SER A 327 9.55 0.69 -3.19
N SER A 328 8.47 0.52 -2.43
CA SER A 328 7.55 -0.59 -2.68
C SER A 328 6.93 -0.41 -4.07
N THR A 329 6.45 -1.48 -4.66
CA THR A 329 5.87 -1.54 -6.01
C THR A 329 4.68 -0.60 -6.24
N SER A 330 4.20 0.05 -5.19
CA SER A 330 3.06 0.96 -5.24
C SER A 330 3.38 2.30 -4.59
N ILE A 331 3.79 3.26 -5.43
CA ILE A 331 3.95 4.67 -5.04
C ILE A 331 2.63 5.27 -4.58
N ARG A 332 1.51 4.80 -5.14
CA ARG A 332 0.19 5.20 -4.68
C ARG A 332 -0.02 4.80 -3.22
N GLU A 333 0.44 3.63 -2.80
CA GLU A 333 0.47 3.25 -1.38
C GLU A 333 1.33 4.21 -0.57
N PHE A 334 2.53 4.54 -1.06
CA PHE A 334 3.38 5.53 -0.42
C PHE A 334 2.71 6.90 -0.32
N VAL A 335 2.08 7.37 -1.38
CA VAL A 335 1.38 8.66 -1.40
C VAL A 335 0.16 8.66 -0.47
N GLN A 336 -0.55 7.54 -0.33
CA GLN A 336 -1.65 7.41 0.63
C GLN A 336 -1.18 7.34 2.08
N ARG A 337 -0.09 6.60 2.31
CA ARG A 337 0.61 6.56 3.60
C ARG A 337 1.15 7.94 3.95
N ARG A 338 1.60 8.70 2.97
CA ARG A 338 2.02 10.08 3.07
C ARG A 338 0.92 11.01 3.58
N GLY A 339 -0.33 10.86 3.20
CA GLY A 339 -1.45 11.60 3.78
C GLY A 339 -1.54 11.45 5.30
N ARG A 340 -0.84 10.47 5.87
CA ARG A 340 -0.63 10.29 7.31
C ARG A 340 0.76 10.74 7.76
N VAL A 341 1.78 10.65 6.91
CA VAL A 341 3.20 10.93 7.20
C VAL A 341 3.52 12.43 7.06
N LEU A 342 2.90 13.11 6.10
CA LEU A 342 3.10 14.53 5.83
C LEU A 342 1.90 15.36 6.28
N ARG A 343 1.18 14.93 7.32
CA ARG A 343 0.24 15.79 8.03
C ARG A 343 1.06 16.84 8.78
N THR A 344 1.09 18.02 8.27
CA THR A 344 1.50 19.15 9.08
C THR A 344 0.23 19.72 9.73
N THR A 345 0.26 19.92 11.04
CA THR A 345 -0.73 20.72 11.76
C THR A 345 -0.73 22.17 11.26
N ASN A 346 0.30 22.55 10.52
CA ASN A 346 0.45 23.87 9.90
C ASN A 346 0.30 23.74 8.37
N ARG A 347 -0.79 24.27 7.82
CA ARG A 347 -1.13 24.24 6.37
C ARG A 347 -0.09 24.91 5.47
N ASP A 348 0.81 25.72 6.03
CA ASP A 348 1.82 26.49 5.28
C ASP A 348 3.16 25.73 5.13
N LYS A 349 3.30 24.55 5.70
CA LYS A 349 4.52 23.75 5.54
C LYS A 349 4.49 22.95 4.22
N ILE A 350 5.53 23.12 3.41
CA ILE A 350 5.81 22.30 2.24
C ILE A 350 6.71 21.13 2.69
N ALA A 351 6.33 19.92 2.32
CA ALA A 351 7.11 18.75 2.62
C ALA A 351 8.12 18.44 1.49
N ASN A 352 9.29 17.91 1.85
CA ASN A 352 10.29 17.52 0.86
C ASN A 352 10.29 15.99 0.69
N ILE A 353 10.22 15.51 -0.54
CA ILE A 353 10.30 14.09 -0.88
C ILE A 353 11.56 13.86 -1.69
N TYR A 354 12.50 13.13 -1.11
CA TYR A 354 13.70 12.66 -1.77
C TYR A 354 13.48 11.20 -2.19
N ASP A 355 13.67 10.89 -3.47
CA ASP A 355 13.40 9.54 -4.00
C ASP A 355 14.60 9.03 -4.77
N ILE A 356 15.22 7.94 -4.31
CA ILE A 356 16.36 7.34 -4.99
C ILE A 356 15.85 6.50 -6.16
N VAL A 357 16.04 7.05 -7.37
CA VAL A 357 15.61 6.51 -8.65
C VAL A 357 16.77 5.73 -9.27
N VAL A 358 16.52 4.47 -9.62
CA VAL A 358 17.55 3.62 -10.20
C VAL A 358 17.57 3.75 -11.72
N ILE A 359 18.75 3.97 -12.28
CA ILE A 359 19.00 4.02 -13.72
C ILE A 359 20.01 2.93 -14.11
N PRO A 360 19.96 2.42 -15.36
CA PRO A 360 20.95 1.46 -15.84
C PRO A 360 22.36 2.10 -15.91
N PRO A 361 23.41 1.30 -16.02
CA PRO A 361 24.76 1.83 -16.29
C PRO A 361 24.80 2.54 -17.64
N LYS A 362 25.71 3.50 -17.77
CA LYS A 362 25.93 4.21 -19.04
C LYS A 362 26.51 3.31 -20.12
N GLU A 363 27.34 2.36 -19.72
CA GLU A 363 27.98 1.42 -20.63
C GLU A 363 27.18 0.12 -20.66
N ILE A 364 26.31 -0.02 -21.66
CA ILE A 364 25.52 -1.23 -21.93
C ILE A 364 25.83 -1.74 -23.34
N ILE A 365 25.69 -3.07 -23.52
CA ILE A 365 25.80 -3.67 -24.85
C ILE A 365 24.44 -3.63 -25.59
N PRO A 366 24.42 -3.63 -26.95
CA PRO A 366 23.18 -3.48 -27.72
C PRO A 366 22.06 -4.48 -27.33
N GLU A 367 22.43 -5.71 -26.96
CA GLU A 367 21.48 -6.74 -26.56
C GLU A 367 20.75 -6.41 -25.26
N GLN A 368 21.25 -5.46 -24.48
CA GLN A 368 20.70 -5.04 -23.19
C GLN A 368 19.83 -3.77 -23.28
N GLU A 369 19.85 -3.05 -24.40
CA GLU A 369 19.13 -1.79 -24.59
C GLU A 369 17.64 -1.91 -24.25
N ASP A 370 16.94 -2.91 -24.79
CA ASP A 370 15.53 -3.16 -24.47
C ASP A 370 15.24 -3.29 -22.96
N ALA A 371 16.20 -3.85 -22.20
CA ALA A 371 16.02 -4.04 -20.76
C ALA A 371 16.30 -2.73 -20.00
N ALA A 372 17.24 -1.93 -20.49
CA ALA A 372 17.56 -0.60 -19.97
C ALA A 372 16.36 0.35 -20.18
N ASP A 373 15.81 0.40 -21.39
CA ASP A 373 14.65 1.22 -21.74
C ASP A 373 13.42 0.84 -20.90
N ALA A 374 13.16 -0.46 -20.77
CA ALA A 374 12.07 -0.95 -19.93
C ALA A 374 12.27 -0.59 -18.45
N MET A 375 13.51 -0.58 -17.95
CA MET A 375 13.82 -0.14 -16.59
C MET A 375 13.55 1.35 -16.44
N ILE A 376 14.10 2.19 -17.31
CA ILE A 376 13.94 3.63 -17.27
C ILE A 376 12.45 3.98 -17.37
N LYS A 377 11.74 3.40 -18.33
CA LYS A 377 10.30 3.62 -18.48
C LYS A 377 9.54 3.29 -17.20
N SER A 378 9.81 2.14 -16.58
CA SER A 378 9.17 1.74 -15.33
C SER A 378 9.46 2.70 -14.17
N GLU A 379 10.69 3.22 -14.07
CA GLU A 379 11.05 4.21 -13.05
C GLU A 379 10.41 5.57 -13.36
N MET A 380 10.40 5.99 -14.63
CA MET A 380 9.80 7.27 -15.03
C MET A 380 8.27 7.27 -14.90
N ASP A 381 7.58 6.17 -15.18
CA ASP A 381 6.14 6.04 -14.90
C ASP A 381 5.85 6.28 -13.41
N ARG A 382 6.72 5.80 -12.54
CA ARG A 382 6.70 6.02 -11.11
C ARG A 382 6.94 7.49 -10.75
N VAL A 383 8.05 8.04 -11.23
CA VAL A 383 8.47 9.42 -10.97
C VAL A 383 7.42 10.41 -11.46
N LYS A 384 6.83 10.19 -12.63
CA LYS A 384 5.79 11.03 -13.20
C LYS A 384 4.61 11.25 -12.25
N ILE A 385 4.14 10.20 -11.57
CA ILE A 385 3.04 10.30 -10.60
C ILE A 385 3.40 11.27 -9.46
N MET A 386 4.66 11.29 -9.06
CA MET A 386 5.15 12.18 -8.00
C MET A 386 5.35 13.60 -8.50
N VAL A 387 5.96 13.75 -9.66
CA VAL A 387 6.26 15.06 -10.28
C VAL A 387 4.99 15.82 -10.63
N ASP A 388 3.98 15.15 -11.20
CA ASP A 388 2.74 15.78 -11.66
C ASP A 388 1.93 16.46 -10.54
N CYS A 389 2.22 16.13 -9.27
CA CYS A 389 1.56 16.71 -8.11
C CYS A 389 2.51 17.55 -7.23
N ALA A 390 3.78 17.69 -7.62
CA ALA A 390 4.77 18.46 -6.87
C ALA A 390 4.72 19.95 -7.22
N ASP A 391 5.03 20.82 -6.26
CA ASP A 391 5.04 22.26 -6.47
C ASP A 391 6.19 22.71 -7.39
N ASN A 392 7.30 21.95 -7.41
CA ASN A 392 8.48 22.18 -8.25
C ASN A 392 8.51 21.33 -9.55
N GLN A 393 7.35 20.96 -10.08
CA GLN A 393 7.26 20.02 -11.22
C GLN A 393 8.06 20.44 -12.47
N THR A 394 8.14 21.74 -12.74
CA THR A 394 8.85 22.26 -13.93
C THR A 394 10.34 22.04 -13.82
N ASP A 395 10.93 22.39 -12.67
CA ASP A 395 12.37 22.26 -12.43
C ASP A 395 12.78 20.78 -12.45
N VAL A 396 11.97 19.93 -11.83
CA VAL A 396 12.22 18.47 -11.80
C VAL A 396 12.13 17.85 -13.19
N LYS A 397 11.16 18.27 -14.04
CA LYS A 397 11.07 17.77 -15.42
C LYS A 397 12.30 18.13 -16.24
N GLN A 398 12.83 19.33 -16.03
CA GLN A 398 14.07 19.75 -16.68
C GLN A 398 15.25 18.90 -16.19
N GLU A 399 15.41 18.74 -14.87
CA GLU A 399 16.49 17.92 -14.27
C GLU A 399 16.48 16.48 -14.79
N ILE A 400 15.28 15.86 -14.84
CA ILE A 400 15.12 14.51 -15.40
C ILE A 400 15.51 14.46 -16.87
N GLY A 401 15.07 15.45 -17.68
CA GLY A 401 15.43 15.53 -19.09
C GLY A 401 16.94 15.63 -19.30
N GLU A 402 17.61 16.47 -18.55
CA GLU A 402 19.08 16.61 -18.59
C GLU A 402 19.80 15.30 -18.19
N LYS A 403 19.29 14.61 -17.16
CA LYS A 403 19.88 13.35 -16.67
C LYS A 403 19.67 12.19 -17.64
N LEU A 404 18.48 12.12 -18.28
CA LEU A 404 18.14 11.02 -19.20
C LEU A 404 18.54 11.28 -20.65
N GLN A 405 18.99 12.48 -20.99
CA GLN A 405 19.47 12.80 -22.34
C GLN A 405 20.53 11.81 -22.85
N TYR A 406 21.30 11.23 -21.93
CA TYR A 406 22.32 10.22 -22.24
C TYR A 406 21.72 8.92 -22.81
N TYR A 407 20.47 8.60 -22.49
CA TYR A 407 19.80 7.36 -22.88
C TYR A 407 18.91 7.52 -24.13
N GLU A 408 19.01 8.64 -24.87
CA GLU A 408 18.24 8.94 -26.11
C GLU A 408 16.70 8.81 -25.96
N LEU A 409 16.14 9.07 -24.76
CA LEU A 409 14.72 8.94 -24.44
C LEU A 409 14.01 10.29 -24.40
#